data_563095b6aca12a316a6089252ad2ae8c
#
_entry.id   563095b6aca12a316a6089252ad2ae8c
#
_cell.length_a   1.000
_cell.length_b   1.000
_cell.length_c   1.000
_cell.angle_alpha   90.00
_cell.angle_beta   90.00
_cell.angle_gamma   90.00
#
_symmetry.space_group_name_H-M   'P 1'
#
loop_
_entity.id
_entity.type
_entity.pdbx_description
1 polymer ?
#
loop_
_entity_poly.entity_id
_entity_poly.type
_entity_poly.pdbx_seq_one_letter_code
_entity_poly.pdbx_strand_id
1 'polypeptide(L)'
;MTRRNSARVAGFTFLFYIGIIGCFAVSTLGLIWLATTSGANSPDATGAATLASFFLKRDVWSYGTSAFLFSVGSTLFAYLLLRGRMVPVALAWLGVIGSAIAVIEQPLELAGFIHGPLTQLVWLPIGVFEITLGPWLIIKGVAPPRRQLP
;
A
#
# COMPACT_ATOMS: atom_id res chain seq x y z
N MET A 1 -4.27 19.87 -12.32
CA MET A 1 -3.21 18.84 -12.49
C MET A 1 -3.43 18.13 -13.81
N THR A 2 -2.42 18.05 -14.68
CA THR A 2 -2.56 17.37 -15.99
C THR A 2 -2.59 15.85 -15.79
N ARG A 3 -3.28 15.11 -16.67
CA ARG A 3 -3.38 13.65 -16.67
C ARG A 3 -2.01 12.96 -16.56
N ARG A 4 -1.03 13.51 -17.28
CA ARG A 4 0.35 13.03 -17.27
C ARG A 4 1.04 13.16 -15.91
N ASN A 5 0.78 14.26 -15.19
CA ASN A 5 1.37 14.48 -13.87
C ASN A 5 0.76 13.56 -12.81
N SER A 6 -0.57 13.34 -12.85
CA SER A 6 -1.22 12.38 -11.94
C SER A 6 -0.70 10.95 -12.12
N ALA A 7 -0.48 10.51 -13.37
CA ALA A 7 0.08 9.19 -13.66
C ALA A 7 1.54 9.05 -13.15
N ARG A 8 2.35 10.11 -13.29
CA ARG A 8 3.72 10.12 -12.76
C ARG A 8 3.76 10.05 -11.24
N VAL A 9 2.89 10.82 -10.56
CA VAL A 9 2.80 10.79 -9.10
C VAL A 9 2.35 9.40 -8.63
N ALA A 10 1.32 8.81 -9.26
CA ALA A 10 0.88 7.46 -8.93
C ALA A 10 2.01 6.43 -9.11
N GLY A 11 2.73 6.47 -10.23
CA GLY A 11 3.87 5.58 -10.47
C GLY A 11 4.99 5.75 -9.45
N PHE A 12 5.30 7.00 -9.06
CA PHE A 12 6.30 7.29 -8.04
C PHE A 12 5.88 6.74 -6.66
N THR A 13 4.63 6.94 -6.24
CA THR A 13 4.15 6.41 -4.96
C THR A 13 4.17 4.88 -4.92
N PHE A 14 3.83 4.20 -6.01
CA PHE A 14 3.95 2.73 -6.10
C PHE A 14 5.39 2.24 -6.04
N LEU A 15 6.34 2.94 -6.68
CA LEU A 15 7.77 2.59 -6.58
C LEU A 15 8.29 2.72 -5.15
N PHE A 16 7.91 3.79 -4.45
CA PHE A 16 8.25 3.96 -3.04
C PHE A 16 7.63 2.87 -2.16
N TYR A 17 6.36 2.55 -2.39
CA TYR A 17 5.67 1.45 -1.71
C TYR A 17 6.43 0.12 -1.87
N ILE A 18 6.80 -0.25 -3.10
CA ILE A 18 7.56 -1.48 -3.37
C ILE A 18 8.91 -1.46 -2.65
N GLY A 19 9.61 -0.30 -2.65
CA GLY A 19 10.87 -0.14 -1.94
C GLY A 19 10.73 -0.38 -0.43
N ILE A 20 9.69 0.17 0.21
CA ILE A 20 9.43 0.00 1.63
C ILE A 20 9.06 -1.46 1.95
N ILE A 21 8.24 -2.11 1.12
CA ILE A 21 7.92 -3.53 1.28
C ILE A 21 9.16 -4.42 1.13
N GLY A 22 10.06 -4.08 0.21
CA GLY A 22 11.35 -4.76 0.08
C GLY A 22 12.20 -4.64 1.36
N CYS A 23 12.27 -3.45 1.96
CA CYS A 23 12.94 -3.25 3.24
C CYS A 23 12.29 -4.04 4.38
N PHE A 24 10.95 -4.14 4.40
CA PHE A 24 10.22 -4.97 5.35
C PHE A 24 10.58 -6.45 5.22
N ALA A 25 10.60 -6.97 3.99
CA ALA A 25 10.99 -8.36 3.72
C ALA A 25 12.42 -8.67 4.21
N VAL A 26 13.38 -7.77 3.95
CA VAL A 26 14.76 -7.92 4.44
C VAL A 26 14.82 -7.91 5.97
N SER A 27 14.05 -7.04 6.63
CA SER A 27 13.98 -7.01 8.10
C SER A 27 13.40 -8.30 8.68
N THR A 28 12.36 -8.85 8.06
CA THR A 28 11.76 -10.12 8.47
C THR A 28 12.76 -11.28 8.34
N LEU A 29 13.52 -11.33 7.25
CA LEU A 29 14.59 -12.31 7.09
C LEU A 29 15.68 -12.14 8.16
N GLY A 30 16.02 -10.90 8.52
CA GLY A 30 16.94 -10.60 9.62
C GLY A 30 16.44 -11.12 10.98
N LEU A 31 15.15 -10.96 11.27
CA LEU A 31 14.53 -11.51 12.49
C LEU A 31 14.55 -13.04 12.52
N ILE A 32 14.24 -13.68 11.40
CA ILE A 32 14.32 -15.15 11.28
C ILE A 32 15.77 -15.61 11.51
N TRP A 33 16.73 -14.94 10.91
CA TRP A 33 18.14 -15.24 11.10
C TRP A 33 18.55 -15.13 12.58
N LEU A 34 18.18 -14.02 13.26
CA LEU A 34 18.43 -13.84 14.69
C LEU A 34 17.82 -14.96 15.55
N ALA A 35 16.63 -15.42 15.20
CA ALA A 35 15.93 -16.47 15.94
C ALA A 35 16.50 -17.88 15.70
N THR A 36 17.14 -18.10 14.55
CA THR A 36 17.61 -19.44 14.14
C THR A 36 19.12 -19.64 14.24
N THR A 37 19.89 -18.54 14.37
CA THR A 37 21.36 -18.62 14.42
C THR A 37 21.82 -19.03 15.82
N SER A 38 22.68 -20.06 15.88
CA SER A 38 23.34 -20.54 17.09
C SER A 38 24.82 -20.76 16.81
N GLY A 39 25.66 -20.69 17.85
CA GLY A 39 27.12 -20.93 17.75
C GLY A 39 27.96 -19.66 17.85
N ALA A 40 29.24 -19.74 17.45
CA ALA A 40 30.23 -18.65 17.65
C ALA A 40 29.92 -17.32 16.98
N ASN A 41 29.07 -17.30 15.94
CA ASN A 41 28.65 -16.13 15.20
C ASN A 41 27.27 -15.61 15.66
N SER A 42 26.68 -16.21 16.68
CA SER A 42 25.41 -15.75 17.26
C SER A 42 25.65 -14.53 18.12
N PRO A 43 24.85 -13.45 17.98
CA PRO A 43 24.89 -12.34 18.93
C PRO A 43 24.53 -12.84 20.34
N ASP A 44 25.03 -12.17 21.37
CA ASP A 44 24.64 -12.45 22.74
C ASP A 44 23.12 -12.21 22.93
N ALA A 45 22.52 -12.82 23.94
CA ALA A 45 21.08 -12.76 24.15
C ALA A 45 20.54 -11.32 24.29
N THR A 46 21.32 -10.43 24.93
CA THR A 46 20.95 -9.01 25.12
C THR A 46 21.00 -8.25 23.80
N GLY A 47 22.06 -8.44 23.00
CA GLY A 47 22.19 -7.84 21.69
C GLY A 47 21.11 -8.32 20.73
N ALA A 48 20.82 -9.62 20.72
CA ALA A 48 19.76 -10.20 19.90
C ALA A 48 18.37 -9.63 20.27
N ALA A 49 18.06 -9.54 21.56
CA ALA A 49 16.80 -8.94 22.04
C ALA A 49 16.67 -7.46 21.67
N THR A 50 17.75 -6.70 21.78
CA THR A 50 17.78 -5.28 21.41
C THR A 50 17.55 -5.08 19.91
N LEU A 51 18.23 -5.85 19.06
CA LEU A 51 18.06 -5.81 17.62
C LEU A 51 16.64 -6.25 17.21
N ALA A 52 16.13 -7.34 17.79
CA ALA A 52 14.78 -7.81 17.51
C ALA A 52 13.72 -6.75 17.86
N SER A 53 13.84 -6.09 19.01
CA SER A 53 12.92 -5.03 19.42
C SER A 53 12.97 -3.81 18.48
N PHE A 54 14.16 -3.45 17.99
CA PHE A 54 14.33 -2.39 17.00
C PHE A 54 13.68 -2.75 15.67
N PHE A 55 13.92 -3.95 15.16
CA PHE A 55 13.32 -4.39 13.89
C PHE A 55 11.79 -4.44 13.97
N LEU A 56 11.23 -4.96 15.08
CA LEU A 56 9.76 -4.99 15.27
C LEU A 56 9.14 -3.59 15.29
N LYS A 57 9.75 -2.64 16.00
CA LYS A 57 9.28 -1.24 15.98
C LYS A 57 9.41 -0.59 14.60
N ARG A 58 10.53 -0.80 13.94
CA ARG A 58 10.75 -0.29 12.58
C ARG A 58 9.73 -0.84 11.60
N ASP A 59 9.38 -2.12 11.72
CA ASP A 59 8.43 -2.77 10.82
C ASP A 59 7.02 -2.18 10.96
N VAL A 60 6.58 -1.84 12.17
CA VAL A 60 5.30 -1.14 12.38
C VAL A 60 5.28 0.20 11.65
N TRP A 61 6.34 1.01 11.78
CA TRP A 61 6.42 2.31 11.09
C TRP A 61 6.55 2.16 9.57
N SER A 62 7.34 1.18 9.11
CA SER A 62 7.49 0.91 7.69
C SER A 62 6.18 0.45 7.06
N TYR A 63 5.41 -0.39 7.76
CA TYR A 63 4.09 -0.81 7.30
C TYR A 63 3.14 0.38 7.16
N GLY A 64 2.97 1.21 8.20
CA GLY A 64 2.08 2.36 8.16
C GLY A 64 2.48 3.37 7.08
N THR A 65 3.79 3.65 6.92
CA THR A 65 4.28 4.52 5.86
C THR A 65 4.02 3.94 4.47
N SER A 66 4.24 2.64 4.28
CA SER A 66 3.97 1.97 3.00
C SER A 66 2.48 1.94 2.68
N ALA A 67 1.64 1.69 3.68
CA ALA A 67 0.19 1.70 3.54
C ALA A 67 -0.34 3.09 3.15
N PHE A 68 0.20 4.16 3.74
CA PHE A 68 -0.12 5.54 3.35
C PHE A 68 0.24 5.82 1.88
N LEU A 69 1.48 5.51 1.47
CA LEU A 69 1.94 5.72 0.09
C LEU A 69 1.14 4.89 -0.91
N PHE A 70 0.84 3.64 -0.56
CA PHE A 70 -0.04 2.78 -1.34
C PHE A 70 -1.43 3.41 -1.52
N SER A 71 -2.04 3.91 -0.44
CA SER A 71 -3.37 4.53 -0.48
C SER A 71 -3.39 5.79 -1.35
N VAL A 72 -2.35 6.63 -1.29
CA VAL A 72 -2.18 7.78 -2.19
C VAL A 72 -2.07 7.33 -3.65
N GLY A 73 -1.22 6.33 -3.93
CA GLY A 73 -1.06 5.78 -5.27
C GLY A 73 -2.36 5.18 -5.81
N SER A 74 -3.05 4.38 -5.00
CA SER A 74 -4.33 3.75 -5.36
C SER A 74 -5.43 4.78 -5.60
N THR A 75 -5.50 5.85 -4.80
CA THR A 75 -6.46 6.95 -5.02
C THR A 75 -6.24 7.60 -6.38
N LEU A 76 -5.00 7.95 -6.71
CA LEU A 76 -4.66 8.56 -7.99
C LEU A 76 -4.90 7.62 -9.17
N PHE A 77 -4.57 6.34 -9.00
CA PHE A 77 -4.79 5.31 -10.01
C PHE A 77 -6.29 5.10 -10.27
N ALA A 78 -7.10 4.90 -9.22
CA ALA A 78 -8.55 4.74 -9.34
C ALA A 78 -9.21 5.99 -9.95
N TYR A 79 -8.74 7.19 -9.57
CA TYR A 79 -9.19 8.44 -10.18
C TYR A 79 -8.88 8.52 -11.69
N LEU A 80 -7.71 8.05 -12.11
CA LEU A 80 -7.36 8.00 -13.54
C LEU A 80 -8.24 7.02 -14.31
N LEU A 81 -8.54 5.84 -13.72
CA LEU A 81 -9.47 4.87 -14.30
C LEU A 81 -10.88 5.44 -14.42
N LEU A 82 -11.35 6.15 -13.37
CA LEU A 82 -12.65 6.83 -13.36
C LEU A 82 -12.73 7.90 -14.46
N ARG A 83 -11.76 8.79 -14.50
CA ARG A 83 -11.71 9.89 -15.48
C ARG A 83 -11.57 9.38 -16.91
N GLY A 84 -10.84 8.27 -17.10
CA GLY A 84 -10.67 7.62 -18.40
C GLY A 84 -11.86 6.78 -18.82
N ARG A 85 -12.81 6.50 -17.92
CA ARG A 85 -13.89 5.53 -18.11
C ARG A 85 -13.36 4.17 -18.61
N MET A 86 -12.19 3.79 -18.07
CA MET A 86 -11.48 2.59 -18.51
C MET A 86 -12.07 1.32 -17.89
N VAL A 87 -12.80 1.45 -16.80
CA VAL A 87 -13.49 0.38 -16.05
C VAL A 87 -14.90 0.84 -15.69
N PRO A 88 -15.79 -0.04 -15.19
CA PRO A 88 -17.10 0.36 -14.70
C PRO A 88 -17.02 1.48 -13.68
N VAL A 89 -17.85 2.49 -13.84
CA VAL A 89 -17.83 3.71 -13.00
C VAL A 89 -17.99 3.37 -11.52
N ALA A 90 -18.87 2.41 -11.18
CA ALA A 90 -19.08 1.98 -9.81
C ALA A 90 -17.79 1.38 -9.18
N LEU A 91 -17.07 0.56 -9.95
CA LEU A 91 -15.80 -0.03 -9.50
C LEU A 91 -14.73 1.05 -9.30
N ALA A 92 -14.62 2.01 -10.22
CA ALA A 92 -13.67 3.11 -10.10
C ALA A 92 -13.97 4.00 -8.88
N TRP A 93 -15.25 4.30 -8.59
CA TRP A 93 -15.65 5.05 -7.41
C TRP A 93 -15.35 4.30 -6.11
N LEU A 94 -15.57 2.98 -6.09
CA LEU A 94 -15.20 2.16 -4.93
C LEU A 94 -13.72 2.29 -4.61
N GLY A 95 -12.86 2.24 -5.64
CA GLY A 95 -11.42 2.45 -5.49
C GLY A 95 -11.06 3.85 -5.00
N VAL A 96 -11.65 4.91 -5.57
CA VAL A 96 -11.39 6.29 -5.17
C VAL A 96 -11.80 6.54 -3.72
N ILE A 97 -13.02 6.15 -3.35
CA ILE A 97 -13.54 6.40 -2.00
C ILE A 97 -12.78 5.57 -0.96
N GLY A 98 -12.59 4.26 -1.22
CA GLY A 98 -11.89 3.39 -0.30
C GLY A 98 -10.46 3.85 -0.02
N SER A 99 -9.69 4.14 -1.08
CA SER A 99 -8.31 4.61 -0.90
C SER A 99 -8.21 6.02 -0.33
N ALA A 100 -9.16 6.93 -0.62
CA ALA A 100 -9.19 8.26 -0.02
C ALA A 100 -9.45 8.21 1.50
N ILE A 101 -10.31 7.30 1.95
CA ILE A 101 -10.52 7.05 3.39
C ILE A 101 -9.21 6.54 4.04
N ALA A 102 -8.51 5.61 3.41
CA ALA A 102 -7.24 5.10 3.93
C ALA A 102 -6.12 6.16 3.94
N VAL A 103 -6.10 7.11 2.99
CA VAL A 103 -5.16 8.26 3.03
C VAL A 103 -5.34 9.11 4.28
N ILE A 104 -6.56 9.24 4.78
CA ILE A 104 -6.87 10.01 6.00
C ILE A 104 -6.61 9.16 7.24
N GLU A 105 -7.01 7.89 7.20
CA GLU A 105 -6.94 6.96 8.33
C GLU A 105 -5.50 6.65 8.72
N GLN A 106 -4.61 6.36 7.76
CA GLN A 106 -3.25 5.94 8.04
C GLN A 106 -2.41 6.95 8.87
N PRO A 107 -2.40 8.27 8.58
CA PRO A 107 -1.74 9.23 9.45
C PRO A 107 -2.34 9.29 10.87
N LEU A 108 -3.65 9.12 11.00
CA LEU A 108 -4.34 9.12 12.30
C LEU A 108 -3.99 7.89 13.13
N GLU A 109 -3.87 6.73 12.50
CA GLU A 109 -3.39 5.50 13.14
C GLU A 109 -1.92 5.64 13.58
N LEU A 110 -1.05 6.12 12.69
CA LEU A 110 0.37 6.37 13.00
C LEU A 110 0.57 7.39 14.13
N ALA A 111 -0.28 8.41 14.19
CA ALA A 111 -0.28 9.40 15.25
C ALA A 111 -0.91 8.90 16.56
N GLY A 112 -1.51 7.70 16.56
CA GLY A 112 -2.10 7.11 17.74
C GLY A 112 -3.50 7.62 18.10
N PHE A 113 -4.19 8.32 17.20
CA PHE A 113 -5.55 8.82 17.44
C PHE A 113 -6.62 7.74 17.29
N ILE A 114 -6.39 6.76 16.42
CA ILE A 114 -7.32 5.66 16.16
C ILE A 114 -6.58 4.34 16.22
N HIS A 115 -7.22 3.34 16.83
CA HIS A 115 -6.69 1.99 17.00
C HIS A 115 -7.82 0.97 16.95
N GLY A 116 -7.46 -0.28 16.70
CA GLY A 116 -8.35 -1.42 16.87
C GLY A 116 -8.97 -1.92 15.57
N PRO A 117 -10.04 -2.76 15.67
CA PRO A 117 -10.57 -3.47 14.50
C PRO A 117 -11.20 -2.55 13.44
N LEU A 118 -11.54 -1.31 13.79
CA LEU A 118 -12.10 -0.34 12.84
C LEU A 118 -11.08 0.05 11.76
N THR A 119 -9.78 0.11 12.09
CA THR A 119 -8.73 0.41 11.10
C THR A 119 -8.64 -0.69 10.05
N GLN A 120 -8.89 -1.93 10.42
CA GLN A 120 -8.94 -3.06 9.50
C GLN A 120 -10.10 -2.98 8.50
N LEU A 121 -11.25 -2.42 8.91
CA LEU A 121 -12.43 -2.29 8.05
C LEU A 121 -12.21 -1.28 6.91
N VAL A 122 -11.33 -0.30 7.09
CA VAL A 122 -10.97 0.68 6.06
C VAL A 122 -10.35 0.01 4.82
N TRP A 123 -9.71 -1.14 5.01
CA TRP A 123 -9.09 -1.89 3.91
C TRP A 123 -10.08 -2.71 3.08
N LEU A 124 -11.29 -2.97 3.58
CA LEU A 124 -12.28 -3.77 2.86
C LEU A 124 -12.69 -3.17 1.50
N PRO A 125 -13.02 -1.87 1.38
CA PRO A 125 -13.37 -1.29 0.09
C PRO A 125 -12.23 -1.36 -0.92
N ILE A 126 -10.98 -1.15 -0.46
CA ILE A 126 -9.78 -1.23 -1.30
C ILE A 126 -9.56 -2.68 -1.74
N GLY A 127 -9.65 -3.64 -0.82
CA GLY A 127 -9.50 -5.06 -1.12
C GLY A 127 -10.53 -5.55 -2.14
N VAL A 128 -11.81 -5.18 -1.96
CA VAL A 128 -12.87 -5.51 -2.93
C VAL A 128 -12.59 -4.88 -4.29
N PHE A 129 -12.13 -3.62 -4.31
CA PHE A 129 -11.74 -2.94 -5.55
C PHE A 129 -10.62 -3.70 -6.27
N GLU A 130 -9.54 -4.05 -5.60
CA GLU A 130 -8.38 -4.71 -6.20
C GLU A 130 -8.67 -6.12 -6.67
N ILE A 131 -9.36 -6.93 -5.82
CA ILE A 131 -9.75 -8.30 -6.17
C ILE A 131 -10.71 -8.31 -7.36
N THR A 132 -11.54 -7.28 -7.52
CA THR A 132 -12.46 -7.17 -8.67
C THR A 132 -11.75 -6.59 -9.90
N LEU A 133 -10.86 -5.62 -9.70
CA LEU A 133 -10.15 -4.94 -10.79
C LEU A 133 -9.18 -5.89 -11.51
N GLY A 134 -8.44 -6.72 -10.77
CA GLY A 134 -7.48 -7.65 -11.36
C GLY A 134 -8.10 -8.57 -12.41
N PRO A 135 -9.09 -9.41 -12.06
CA PRO A 135 -9.80 -10.25 -13.02
C PRO A 135 -10.50 -9.45 -14.12
N TRP A 136 -11.06 -8.28 -13.79
CA TRP A 136 -11.66 -7.42 -14.82
C TRP A 136 -10.66 -7.04 -15.90
N LEU A 137 -9.45 -6.59 -15.50
CA LEU A 137 -8.40 -6.20 -16.44
C LEU A 137 -7.87 -7.38 -17.25
N ILE A 138 -7.80 -8.58 -16.67
CA ILE A 138 -7.38 -9.80 -17.38
C ILE A 138 -8.41 -10.21 -18.43
N ILE A 139 -9.71 -10.16 -18.11
CA ILE A 139 -10.79 -10.69 -18.98
C ILE A 139 -11.25 -9.63 -19.99
N LYS A 140 -11.45 -8.41 -19.56
CA LYS A 140 -12.05 -7.32 -20.36
C LYS A 140 -11.03 -6.32 -20.90
N GLY A 141 -9.85 -6.22 -20.26
CA GLY A 141 -8.90 -5.18 -20.54
C GLY A 141 -9.39 -3.79 -20.13
N VAL A 142 -8.65 -2.77 -20.54
CA VAL A 142 -9.06 -1.36 -20.38
C VAL A 142 -9.85 -0.91 -21.61
N ALA A 143 -10.99 -0.24 -21.39
CA ALA A 143 -11.72 0.39 -22.49
C ALA A 143 -10.84 1.47 -23.16
N PRO A 144 -10.79 1.52 -24.50
CA PRO A 144 -10.07 2.58 -25.18
C PRO A 144 -10.64 3.95 -24.78
N PRO A 145 -9.77 4.97 -24.58
CA PRO A 145 -10.24 6.29 -24.22
C PRO A 145 -11.17 6.81 -25.30
N ARG A 146 -12.39 7.22 -24.93
CA ARG A 146 -13.31 7.85 -25.90
C ARG A 146 -12.60 9.08 -26.50
N ARG A 147 -12.33 9.02 -27.81
CA ARG A 147 -11.94 10.23 -28.53
C ARG A 147 -13.06 11.26 -28.35
N GLN A 148 -12.77 12.35 -27.70
CA GLN A 148 -13.59 13.54 -27.85
C GLN A 148 -13.35 14.00 -29.29
N LEU A 149 -14.29 13.74 -30.17
CA LEU A 149 -14.33 14.38 -31.46
C LEU A 149 -14.54 15.88 -31.22
N PRO A 150 -13.81 16.72 -31.93
CA PRO A 150 -13.92 18.17 -31.80
C PRO A 150 -15.32 18.66 -32.10
#